data_51beff67af48c53b7a376b59b0e905ed
#
_entry.id   51beff67af48c53b7a376b59b0e905ed
#
_cell.length_a   1.000
_cell.length_b   1.000
_cell.length_c   1.000
_cell.angle_alpha   90.00
_cell.angle_beta   90.00
_cell.angle_gamma   90.00
#
_symmetry.space_group_name_H-M   'P 1'
#
loop_
_entity.id
_entity.type
_entity.pdbx_description
1 polymer ?
#
loop_
_entity_poly.entity_id
_entity_poly.type
_entity_poly.pdbx_seq_one_letter_code
_entity_poly.pdbx_strand_id
1 'polypeptide(L)'
;MKYKSLFLTSCILAIVFSSCKKCYRQNGFPSETRTGANTFGGYVDKIEFLPCKTTGGISPVKKLEASSYHGYGYAENYVDFGILAVNDCDKHYTYGRSISIQFDSMEIETNKTYKFGSRSDNSKNKVTCQYSQDLVDYNSDSTLSGSITVTYYDNSKKIMSGKFEATLKRRDGPETVNITTGVFDVTF
;
A
#
# COMPACT_ATOMS: atom_id res chain seq x y z
N MET A 1 -57.91 12.08 13.92
CA MET A 1 -56.57 12.59 14.13
C MET A 1 -55.51 11.48 14.40
N LYS A 2 -55.53 10.33 13.70
CA LYS A 2 -54.58 9.18 13.95
C LYS A 2 -53.56 8.95 12.84
N TYR A 3 -53.60 9.68 11.72
CA TYR A 3 -52.72 9.43 10.57
C TYR A 3 -51.44 10.32 10.53
N LYS A 4 -51.38 11.42 11.29
CA LYS A 4 -50.21 12.29 11.32
C LYS A 4 -49.02 11.69 12.05
N SER A 5 -49.23 10.78 13.01
CA SER A 5 -48.16 10.14 13.79
C SER A 5 -47.43 9.05 13.01
N LEU A 6 -48.13 8.35 12.09
CA LEU A 6 -47.52 7.24 11.32
C LEU A 6 -46.56 7.75 10.22
N PHE A 7 -46.82 8.93 9.65
CA PHE A 7 -45.97 9.54 8.63
C PHE A 7 -44.63 10.04 9.20
N LEU A 8 -44.67 10.58 10.41
CA LEU A 8 -43.47 11.10 11.06
C LEU A 8 -42.46 9.97 11.45
N THR A 9 -43.01 8.84 11.89
CA THR A 9 -42.19 7.65 12.27
C THR A 9 -41.56 7.00 11.05
N SER A 10 -42.24 6.99 9.90
CA SER A 10 -41.69 6.45 8.65
C SER A 10 -40.56 7.31 8.06
N CYS A 11 -40.61 8.64 8.18
CA CYS A 11 -39.55 9.53 7.73
C CYS A 11 -38.30 9.45 8.60
N ILE A 12 -38.44 9.22 9.90
CA ILE A 12 -37.29 9.09 10.82
C ILE A 12 -36.54 7.77 10.55
N LEU A 13 -37.25 6.70 10.20
CA LEU A 13 -36.63 5.41 9.89
C LEU A 13 -35.82 5.44 8.58
N ALA A 14 -36.20 6.26 7.60
CA ALA A 14 -35.49 6.40 6.32
C ALA A 14 -34.14 7.15 6.44
N ILE A 15 -33.98 8.00 7.46
CA ILE A 15 -32.76 8.80 7.65
C ILE A 15 -31.63 7.96 8.27
N VAL A 16 -31.96 6.87 8.97
CA VAL A 16 -30.96 6.04 9.68
C VAL A 16 -30.18 5.13 8.72
N PHE A 17 -30.66 4.91 7.47
CA PHE A 17 -30.02 4.00 6.52
C PHE A 17 -29.13 4.69 5.48
N SER A 18 -29.01 6.01 5.46
CA SER A 18 -28.01 6.68 4.64
C SER A 18 -26.64 6.68 5.37
N SER A 19 -26.11 5.49 5.65
CA SER A 19 -24.73 5.31 6.03
C SER A 19 -23.86 5.70 4.83
N CYS A 20 -23.53 6.97 4.71
CA CYS A 20 -22.51 7.44 3.79
C CYS A 20 -21.20 6.69 4.14
N LYS A 21 -20.79 5.77 3.30
CA LYS A 21 -19.44 5.18 3.39
C LYS A 21 -18.43 6.33 3.25
N LYS A 22 -17.88 6.79 4.37
CA LYS A 22 -16.82 7.81 4.35
C LYS A 22 -15.57 7.18 3.79
N CYS A 23 -15.08 7.67 2.66
CA CYS A 23 -13.76 7.35 2.15
C CYS A 23 -12.74 8.23 2.85
N TYR A 24 -11.78 7.61 3.54
CA TYR A 24 -10.61 8.29 4.11
C TYR A 24 -9.47 8.24 3.09
N ARG A 25 -9.39 9.26 2.26
CA ARG A 25 -8.33 9.41 1.26
C ARG A 25 -7.18 10.26 1.83
N GLN A 26 -5.95 9.95 1.42
CA GLN A 26 -4.82 10.84 1.63
C GLN A 26 -5.06 12.15 0.85
N ASN A 27 -4.72 13.28 1.44
CA ASN A 27 -4.89 14.59 0.80
C ASN A 27 -3.73 14.84 -0.19
N GLY A 28 -4.03 14.70 -1.49
CA GLY A 28 -3.10 14.98 -2.56
C GLY A 28 -1.95 13.96 -2.71
N PHE A 29 -1.18 14.13 -3.78
CA PHE A 29 0.01 13.32 -4.03
C PHE A 29 1.11 13.67 -3.02
N PRO A 30 1.76 12.68 -2.37
CA PRO A 30 2.73 12.96 -1.32
C PRO A 30 3.99 13.61 -1.87
N SER A 31 4.50 14.60 -1.16
CA SER A 31 5.87 15.05 -1.32
C SER A 31 6.83 14.11 -0.59
N GLU A 32 8.07 14.09 -1.01
CA GLU A 32 9.11 13.38 -0.27
C GLU A 32 9.35 14.08 1.08
N THR A 33 9.10 13.35 2.16
CA THR A 33 9.37 13.79 3.54
C THR A 33 10.18 12.72 4.27
N ARG A 34 10.68 13.03 5.48
CA ARG A 34 11.48 12.13 6.32
C ARG A 34 11.01 12.18 7.76
N THR A 35 9.71 12.34 7.94
CA THR A 35 9.09 12.65 9.22
C THR A 35 8.21 11.51 9.75
N GLY A 36 8.03 10.44 8.97
CA GLY A 36 7.08 9.38 9.28
C GLY A 36 5.64 9.87 9.14
N ALA A 37 5.36 10.68 8.11
CA ALA A 37 4.03 11.28 7.89
C ALA A 37 2.94 10.25 7.53
N ASN A 38 3.30 8.98 7.36
CA ASN A 38 2.42 7.89 6.92
C ASN A 38 1.73 8.21 5.60
N THR A 39 2.55 8.60 4.62
CA THR A 39 2.13 8.90 3.26
C THR A 39 2.70 7.89 2.27
N PHE A 40 1.95 7.62 1.21
CA PHE A 40 2.33 6.74 0.12
C PHE A 40 1.62 7.17 -1.15
N GLY A 41 2.29 7.08 -2.30
CA GLY A 41 1.67 7.38 -3.59
C GLY A 41 2.53 6.96 -4.77
N GLY A 42 1.91 6.87 -5.94
CA GLY A 42 2.55 6.53 -7.21
C GLY A 42 1.55 6.62 -8.35
N TYR A 43 2.02 6.36 -9.55
CA TYR A 43 1.16 6.18 -10.71
C TYR A 43 1.30 4.74 -11.21
N VAL A 44 0.18 4.04 -11.39
CA VAL A 44 0.12 2.72 -12.03
C VAL A 44 -0.46 2.92 -13.43
N ASP A 45 0.33 2.66 -14.47
CA ASP A 45 -0.03 2.93 -15.87
C ASP A 45 -0.64 4.33 -16.06
N LYS A 46 0.00 5.34 -15.47
CA LYS A 46 -0.42 6.77 -15.46
C LYS A 46 -1.67 7.08 -14.63
N ILE A 47 -2.30 6.10 -13.99
CA ILE A 47 -3.43 6.30 -13.08
C ILE A 47 -2.89 6.52 -11.68
N GLU A 48 -3.30 7.62 -11.04
CA GLU A 48 -2.89 7.92 -9.67
C GLU A 48 -3.30 6.81 -8.70
N PHE A 49 -2.36 6.38 -7.87
CA PHE A 49 -2.59 5.48 -6.75
C PHE A 49 -2.28 6.22 -5.44
N LEU A 50 -3.30 6.46 -4.64
CA LEU A 50 -3.20 6.98 -3.28
C LEU A 50 -3.91 6.04 -2.32
N PRO A 51 -3.34 5.75 -1.14
CA PRO A 51 -4.00 4.94 -0.14
C PRO A 51 -5.34 5.53 0.27
N CYS A 52 -6.37 4.72 0.20
CA CYS A 52 -7.73 5.09 0.58
C CYS A 52 -8.46 3.88 1.13
N LYS A 53 -9.28 4.09 2.16
CA LYS A 53 -10.11 3.06 2.75
C LYS A 53 -11.56 3.50 2.86
N THR A 54 -12.48 2.61 2.48
CA THR A 54 -13.90 2.75 2.80
C THR A 54 -14.19 2.27 4.22
N THR A 55 -14.96 3.03 4.98
CA THR A 55 -15.49 2.58 6.27
C THR A 55 -16.69 1.69 6.04
N GLY A 56 -16.67 0.45 6.51
CA GLY A 56 -17.84 -0.45 6.42
C GLY A 56 -17.54 -1.94 6.39
N GLY A 57 -16.28 -2.36 6.49
CA GLY A 57 -15.91 -3.77 6.62
C GLY A 57 -15.72 -4.22 8.08
N ILE A 58 -15.94 -5.51 8.34
CA ILE A 58 -15.77 -6.14 9.66
C ILE A 58 -14.30 -6.19 10.12
N SER A 59 -13.35 -5.96 9.20
CA SER A 59 -11.92 -5.96 9.50
C SER A 59 -11.30 -4.57 9.33
N PRO A 60 -10.56 -4.07 10.32
CA PRO A 60 -9.89 -2.78 10.25
C PRO A 60 -8.57 -2.88 9.47
N VAL A 61 -8.62 -3.21 8.17
CA VAL A 61 -7.41 -3.11 7.33
C VAL A 61 -7.00 -1.64 7.27
N LYS A 62 -5.79 -1.34 7.69
CA LYS A 62 -5.23 0.02 7.55
C LYS A 62 -4.99 0.32 6.07
N LYS A 63 -5.27 1.56 5.63
CA LYS A 63 -5.01 1.99 4.25
C LYS A 63 -3.52 1.99 3.89
N LEU A 64 -2.67 2.20 4.88
CA LEU A 64 -1.22 2.14 4.80
C LEU A 64 -0.71 1.49 6.08
N GLU A 65 0.07 0.44 5.93
CA GLU A 65 0.69 -0.28 7.01
C GLU A 65 2.16 -0.52 6.67
N ALA A 66 3.04 -0.24 7.62
CA ALA A 66 4.43 -0.61 7.55
C ALA A 66 4.78 -1.38 8.83
N SER A 67 5.56 -2.43 8.69
CA SER A 67 5.94 -3.29 9.79
C SER A 67 7.34 -3.84 9.58
N SER A 68 8.07 -4.02 10.67
CA SER A 68 9.34 -4.72 10.68
C SER A 68 9.23 -5.96 11.55
N TYR A 69 9.81 -7.06 11.08
CA TYR A 69 9.88 -8.32 11.79
C TYR A 69 11.33 -8.74 11.93
N HIS A 70 11.74 -9.12 13.13
CA HIS A 70 13.02 -9.80 13.34
C HIS A 70 12.73 -11.31 13.26
N GLY A 71 13.22 -11.96 12.20
CA GLY A 71 13.11 -13.41 12.06
C GLY A 71 13.94 -14.12 13.14
N TYR A 72 13.40 -15.20 13.73
CA TYR A 72 14.12 -16.04 14.67
C TYR A 72 15.41 -16.59 14.01
N GLY A 73 16.57 -16.28 14.60
CA GLY A 73 17.87 -16.83 14.19
C GLY A 73 18.67 -15.99 13.20
N TYR A 74 18.31 -14.75 12.96
CA TYR A 74 19.11 -13.81 12.15
C TYR A 74 19.98 -12.90 13.01
N ALA A 75 21.09 -12.43 12.44
CA ALA A 75 21.92 -11.40 13.07
C ALA A 75 21.06 -10.12 13.28
N GLU A 76 21.33 -9.39 14.35
CA GLU A 76 20.52 -8.24 14.80
C GLU A 76 20.28 -7.15 13.74
N ASN A 77 21.08 -7.11 12.67
CA ASN A 77 21.01 -6.12 11.59
C ASN A 77 20.13 -6.51 10.42
N TYR A 78 19.58 -7.74 10.37
CA TYR A 78 18.73 -8.19 9.28
C TYR A 78 17.27 -8.05 9.67
N VAL A 79 16.54 -7.31 8.87
CA VAL A 79 15.14 -7.00 9.11
C VAL A 79 14.31 -7.49 7.92
N ASP A 80 13.23 -8.19 8.23
CA ASP A 80 12.11 -8.34 7.31
C ASP A 80 11.23 -7.11 7.47
N PHE A 81 11.07 -6.35 6.39
CA PHE A 81 10.29 -5.12 6.42
C PHE A 81 9.27 -5.11 5.29
N GLY A 82 8.04 -4.71 5.60
CA GLY A 82 6.96 -4.66 4.63
C GLY A 82 6.19 -3.34 4.67
N ILE A 83 5.84 -2.83 3.50
CA ILE A 83 4.90 -1.72 3.31
C ILE A 83 3.71 -2.28 2.53
N LEU A 84 2.51 -2.07 3.02
CA LEU A 84 1.25 -2.36 2.32
C LEU A 84 0.41 -1.08 2.22
N ALA A 85 0.16 -0.65 1.00
CA ALA A 85 -0.74 0.46 0.68
C ALA A 85 -1.98 -0.06 -0.03
N VAL A 86 -3.17 0.28 0.45
CA VAL A 86 -4.46 -0.18 -0.07
C VAL A 86 -5.31 1.00 -0.54
N ASN A 87 -5.90 0.87 -1.72
CA ASN A 87 -6.92 1.78 -2.24
C ASN A 87 -8.17 0.99 -2.59
N ASP A 88 -9.18 1.03 -1.74
CA ASP A 88 -10.49 0.41 -1.91
C ASP A 88 -11.63 1.43 -2.14
N CYS A 89 -11.29 2.70 -2.32
CA CYS A 89 -12.26 3.78 -2.56
C CYS A 89 -12.53 4.03 -4.04
N ASP A 90 -11.77 3.43 -4.93
CA ASP A 90 -11.95 3.63 -6.36
C ASP A 90 -13.09 2.74 -6.86
N LYS A 91 -14.19 3.39 -7.27
CA LYS A 91 -15.41 2.70 -7.71
C LYS A 91 -15.26 1.91 -9.02
N HIS A 92 -14.16 2.11 -9.75
CA HIS A 92 -13.85 1.36 -10.96
C HIS A 92 -13.35 -0.06 -10.67
N TYR A 93 -12.98 -0.35 -9.40
CA TYR A 93 -12.44 -1.64 -8.99
C TYR A 93 -13.35 -2.31 -7.96
N THR A 94 -13.70 -3.54 -8.22
CA THR A 94 -14.64 -4.31 -7.36
C THR A 94 -14.00 -4.71 -6.03
N TYR A 95 -12.72 -5.09 -6.05
CA TYR A 95 -11.96 -5.54 -4.88
C TYR A 95 -10.83 -4.59 -4.48
N GLY A 96 -10.79 -3.41 -5.12
CA GLY A 96 -9.78 -2.40 -4.85
C GLY A 96 -8.42 -2.69 -5.48
N ARG A 97 -7.44 -1.88 -5.09
CA ARG A 97 -6.05 -1.97 -5.54
C ARG A 97 -5.12 -1.96 -4.35
N SER A 98 -3.97 -2.63 -4.45
CA SER A 98 -2.94 -2.54 -3.42
C SER A 98 -1.54 -2.57 -4.03
N ILE A 99 -0.59 -1.91 -3.35
CA ILE A 99 0.85 -2.03 -3.62
C ILE A 99 1.49 -2.55 -2.34
N SER A 100 2.29 -3.60 -2.45
CA SER A 100 3.10 -4.15 -1.37
C SER A 100 4.57 -4.14 -1.77
N ILE A 101 5.42 -3.63 -0.88
CA ILE A 101 6.88 -3.69 -1.01
C ILE A 101 7.42 -4.45 0.19
N GLN A 102 8.29 -5.42 -0.05
CA GLN A 102 8.84 -6.27 0.99
C GLN A 102 10.36 -6.36 0.87
N PHE A 103 11.05 -6.16 1.97
CA PHE A 103 12.48 -6.37 2.14
C PHE A 103 12.65 -7.67 2.94
N ASP A 104 13.26 -8.67 2.34
CA ASP A 104 13.42 -10.00 2.93
C ASP A 104 14.83 -10.16 3.50
N SER A 105 14.97 -10.21 4.82
CA SER A 105 16.19 -10.51 5.59
C SER A 105 17.40 -9.73 5.10
N MET A 106 17.32 -8.40 5.07
CA MET A 106 18.42 -7.58 4.57
C MET A 106 18.69 -6.36 5.46
N GLU A 107 19.89 -5.86 5.38
CA GLU A 107 20.29 -4.61 6.00
C GLU A 107 19.78 -3.43 5.17
N ILE A 108 19.06 -2.52 5.83
CA ILE A 108 18.49 -1.32 5.20
C ILE A 108 19.41 -0.14 5.49
N GLU A 109 19.89 0.50 4.42
CA GLU A 109 20.80 1.65 4.49
C GLU A 109 20.15 2.91 3.89
N THR A 110 20.36 4.05 4.55
CA THR A 110 19.93 5.37 4.02
C THR A 110 20.74 5.72 2.76
N ASN A 111 20.05 6.33 1.79
CA ASN A 111 20.58 6.72 0.48
C ASN A 111 21.02 5.55 -0.40
N LYS A 112 20.51 4.35 -0.15
CA LYS A 112 20.81 3.16 -0.93
C LYS A 112 19.66 2.79 -1.86
N THR A 113 20.02 2.40 -3.08
CA THR A 113 19.08 1.88 -4.08
C THR A 113 19.19 0.37 -4.14
N TYR A 114 18.04 -0.28 -4.06
CA TYR A 114 17.88 -1.73 -4.16
C TYR A 114 17.07 -2.06 -5.43
N LYS A 115 17.55 -3.00 -6.23
CA LYS A 115 16.79 -3.53 -7.37
C LYS A 115 15.70 -4.49 -6.87
N PHE A 116 14.56 -4.49 -7.51
CA PHE A 116 13.55 -5.49 -7.22
C PHE A 116 13.97 -6.86 -7.78
N GLY A 117 13.88 -7.86 -6.91
CA GLY A 117 14.07 -9.26 -7.25
C GLY A 117 12.77 -9.97 -7.62
N SER A 118 12.87 -11.21 -8.06
CA SER A 118 11.72 -12.03 -8.35
C SER A 118 11.02 -12.48 -7.06
N ARG A 119 9.69 -12.31 -6.99
CA ARG A 119 8.89 -12.78 -5.86
C ARG A 119 8.81 -14.31 -5.80
N SER A 120 8.94 -14.99 -6.93
CA SER A 120 8.94 -16.45 -7.00
C SER A 120 10.26 -17.08 -6.55
N ASP A 121 11.33 -16.29 -6.45
CA ASP A 121 12.61 -16.73 -5.92
C ASP A 121 12.56 -16.79 -4.39
N ASN A 122 12.93 -17.92 -3.80
CA ASN A 122 13.00 -18.12 -2.34
C ASN A 122 14.33 -17.63 -1.74
N SER A 123 15.16 -16.91 -2.49
CA SER A 123 16.40 -16.33 -1.97
C SER A 123 16.10 -15.26 -0.91
N LYS A 124 17.01 -15.15 0.05
CA LYS A 124 17.06 -14.06 1.04
C LYS A 124 17.80 -12.86 0.45
N ASN A 125 17.83 -11.75 1.20
CA ASN A 125 18.51 -10.51 0.82
C ASN A 125 17.97 -9.89 -0.48
N LYS A 126 16.66 -9.80 -0.60
CA LYS A 126 15.99 -9.22 -1.76
C LYS A 126 14.90 -8.24 -1.36
N VAL A 127 14.60 -7.34 -2.29
CA VAL A 127 13.40 -6.50 -2.21
C VAL A 127 12.44 -6.93 -3.31
N THR A 128 11.18 -7.05 -2.97
CA THR A 128 10.13 -7.40 -3.93
C THR A 128 9.03 -6.37 -3.93
N CYS A 129 8.36 -6.23 -5.07
CA CYS A 129 7.19 -5.37 -5.22
C CYS A 129 6.05 -6.19 -5.82
N GLN A 130 4.85 -5.96 -5.32
CA GLN A 130 3.61 -6.54 -5.85
C GLN A 130 2.58 -5.43 -6.01
N TYR A 131 1.84 -5.49 -7.08
CA TYR A 131 0.60 -4.76 -7.29
C TYR A 131 -0.54 -5.73 -7.47
N SER A 132 -1.66 -5.49 -6.79
CA SER A 132 -2.87 -6.29 -6.96
C SER A 132 -4.03 -5.37 -7.35
N GLN A 133 -4.82 -5.81 -8.30
CA GLN A 133 -6.00 -5.12 -8.79
C GLN A 133 -7.08 -6.14 -9.11
N ASP A 134 -8.26 -6.03 -8.48
CA ASP A 134 -9.40 -6.93 -8.71
C ASP A 134 -9.03 -8.41 -8.68
N LEU A 135 -8.24 -8.83 -7.69
CA LEU A 135 -7.72 -10.20 -7.50
C LEU A 135 -6.69 -10.66 -8.55
N VAL A 136 -6.24 -9.77 -9.43
CA VAL A 136 -5.12 -10.04 -10.34
C VAL A 136 -3.84 -9.50 -9.74
N ASP A 137 -2.84 -10.37 -9.59
CA ASP A 137 -1.54 -10.03 -9.03
C ASP A 137 -0.49 -9.80 -10.12
N TYR A 138 0.27 -8.72 -9.95
CA TYR A 138 1.46 -8.37 -10.72
C TYR A 138 2.65 -8.34 -9.78
N ASN A 139 3.70 -9.07 -10.09
CA ASN A 139 4.86 -9.24 -9.23
C ASN A 139 6.13 -8.70 -9.89
N SER A 140 7.07 -8.23 -9.07
CA SER A 140 8.42 -7.93 -9.54
C SER A 140 9.12 -9.20 -10.02
N ASP A 141 9.94 -9.04 -11.05
CA ASP A 141 10.76 -10.07 -11.63
C ASP A 141 12.17 -9.49 -11.87
N SER A 142 13.20 -10.26 -11.56
CA SER A 142 14.60 -9.83 -11.69
C SER A 142 15.02 -9.50 -13.12
N THR A 143 14.25 -9.94 -14.11
CA THR A 143 14.47 -9.66 -15.54
C THR A 143 13.85 -8.34 -15.99
N LEU A 144 12.97 -7.74 -15.18
CA LEU A 144 12.31 -6.48 -15.46
C LEU A 144 12.99 -5.32 -14.75
N SER A 145 12.72 -4.10 -15.21
CA SER A 145 13.22 -2.89 -14.57
C SER A 145 12.43 -2.57 -13.31
N GLY A 146 13.14 -2.10 -12.30
CA GLY A 146 12.51 -1.58 -11.09
C GLY A 146 13.49 -1.48 -9.94
N SER A 147 13.28 -0.47 -9.11
CA SER A 147 14.11 -0.23 -7.94
C SER A 147 13.38 0.58 -6.87
N ILE A 148 13.90 0.50 -5.67
CA ILE A 148 13.52 1.35 -4.55
C ILE A 148 14.77 2.02 -3.98
N THR A 149 14.72 3.33 -3.79
CA THR A 149 15.76 4.10 -3.10
C THR A 149 15.24 4.48 -1.73
N VAL A 150 15.87 3.97 -0.68
CA VAL A 150 15.61 4.40 0.69
C VAL A 150 16.35 5.71 0.92
N THR A 151 15.64 6.83 1.03
CA THR A 151 16.24 8.17 1.21
C THR A 151 16.45 8.52 2.67
N TYR A 152 15.76 7.82 3.58
CA TYR A 152 15.91 7.95 5.02
C TYR A 152 15.49 6.65 5.71
N TYR A 153 16.30 6.20 6.68
CA TYR A 153 15.99 5.08 7.55
C TYR A 153 16.49 5.38 8.95
N ASP A 154 15.62 5.31 9.94
CA ASP A 154 15.93 5.49 11.35
C ASP A 154 15.18 4.44 12.18
N ASN A 155 15.89 3.39 12.56
CA ASN A 155 15.30 2.29 13.34
C ASN A 155 14.89 2.72 14.75
N SER A 156 15.55 3.74 15.31
CA SER A 156 15.23 4.24 16.66
C SER A 156 13.92 5.03 16.69
N LYS A 157 13.66 5.79 15.63
CA LYS A 157 12.41 6.55 15.45
C LYS A 157 11.34 5.76 14.71
N LYS A 158 11.69 4.56 14.22
CA LYS A 158 10.79 3.74 13.41
C LYS A 158 10.27 4.45 12.15
N ILE A 159 11.17 5.12 11.43
CA ILE A 159 10.84 5.87 10.21
C ILE A 159 11.61 5.31 9.04
N MET A 160 10.92 5.09 7.92
CA MET A 160 11.52 4.81 6.62
C MET A 160 10.84 5.66 5.54
N SER A 161 11.66 6.29 4.68
CA SER A 161 11.17 7.11 3.57
C SER A 161 11.95 6.79 2.30
N GLY A 162 11.31 6.96 1.15
CA GLY A 162 11.98 6.67 -0.11
C GLY A 162 11.12 6.85 -1.34
N LYS A 163 11.73 6.46 -2.47
CA LYS A 163 11.13 6.48 -3.81
C LYS A 163 11.23 5.12 -4.46
N PHE A 164 10.30 4.80 -5.34
CA PHE A 164 10.35 3.55 -6.09
C PHE A 164 9.71 3.67 -7.46
N GLU A 165 10.14 2.79 -8.33
CA GLU A 165 9.55 2.56 -9.65
C GLU A 165 9.67 1.07 -9.98
N ALA A 166 8.71 0.51 -10.70
CA ALA A 166 8.72 -0.91 -11.02
C ALA A 166 7.94 -1.21 -12.30
N THR A 167 8.48 -2.10 -13.12
CA THR A 167 7.70 -2.84 -14.11
C THR A 167 7.36 -4.20 -13.49
N LEU A 168 6.08 -4.50 -13.35
CA LEU A 168 5.60 -5.72 -12.72
C LEU A 168 4.92 -6.59 -13.76
N LYS A 169 5.11 -7.91 -13.68
CA LYS A 169 4.52 -8.90 -14.57
C LYS A 169 3.35 -9.60 -13.89
N ARG A 170 2.28 -9.81 -14.64
CA ARG A 170 1.15 -10.62 -14.19
C ARG A 170 1.61 -12.02 -13.80
N ARG A 171 1.11 -12.52 -12.67
CA ARG A 171 1.48 -13.84 -12.15
C ARG A 171 1.17 -14.95 -13.17
N ASP A 172 0.00 -14.90 -13.79
CA ASP A 172 -0.56 -15.96 -14.62
C ASP A 172 -0.67 -15.53 -16.11
N GLY A 173 0.15 -14.56 -16.56
CA GLY A 173 0.06 -14.03 -17.91
C GLY A 173 1.28 -13.23 -18.35
N PRO A 174 1.31 -12.80 -19.60
CA PRO A 174 2.41 -12.00 -20.14
C PRO A 174 2.28 -10.49 -19.86
N GLU A 175 1.12 -10.03 -19.39
CA GLU A 175 0.81 -8.62 -19.22
C GLU A 175 1.70 -7.99 -18.15
N THR A 176 2.00 -6.73 -18.34
CA THR A 176 2.79 -5.93 -17.39
C THR A 176 2.05 -4.66 -16.99
N VAL A 177 2.38 -4.14 -15.82
CA VAL A 177 2.01 -2.80 -15.35
C VAL A 177 3.25 -2.03 -14.93
N ASN A 178 3.21 -0.70 -15.10
CA ASN A 178 4.32 0.16 -14.72
C ASN A 178 3.92 1.04 -13.54
N ILE A 179 4.73 1.00 -12.49
CA ILE A 179 4.63 1.94 -11.37
C ILE A 179 5.70 3.00 -11.56
N THR A 180 5.30 4.26 -11.56
CA THR A 180 6.21 5.41 -11.73
C THR A 180 5.98 6.44 -10.62
N THR A 181 7.02 7.24 -10.34
CA THR A 181 6.97 8.34 -9.36
C THR A 181 6.48 7.87 -7.98
N GLY A 182 6.83 6.64 -7.60
CA GLY A 182 6.48 6.09 -6.29
C GLY A 182 7.20 6.84 -5.17
N VAL A 183 6.48 7.25 -4.12
CA VAL A 183 7.00 7.93 -2.92
C VAL A 183 6.37 7.34 -1.69
N PHE A 184 7.14 7.21 -0.62
CA PHE A 184 6.62 6.80 0.68
C PHE A 184 7.38 7.48 1.83
N ASP A 185 6.68 7.71 2.93
CA ASP A 185 7.21 8.16 4.22
C ASP A 185 6.38 7.52 5.33
N VAL A 186 6.90 6.47 5.97
CA VAL A 186 6.14 5.59 6.86
C VAL A 186 6.79 5.47 8.23
N THR A 187 5.95 5.25 9.25
CA THR A 187 6.37 4.74 10.56
C THR A 187 6.08 3.25 10.67
N PHE A 188 6.91 2.47 11.39
CA PHE A 188 6.79 1.01 11.50
C PHE A 188 7.05 0.47 12.91
#